data_726a77d435c7539e315b5bc862e3cada
#
_entry.id   726a77d435c7539e315b5bc862e3cada
#
_cell.length_a   1.000
_cell.length_b   1.000
_cell.length_c   1.000
_cell.angle_alpha   90.00
_cell.angle_beta   90.00
_cell.angle_gamma   90.00
#
_symmetry.space_group_name_H-M   'P 1'
#
loop_
_entity.id
_entity.type
_entity.pdbx_description
1 polymer ?
#
loop_
_entity_poly.entity_id
_entity_poly.type
_entity_poly.pdbx_seq_one_letter_code
_entity_poly.pdbx_strand_id
1 'polypeptide(L)'
;QALSNLIERYGCVAGYPNGTYRGNRAMTRYEAAALLNACLDRVTEVTDELKRLMKEFEKELAILKGRVDGLEARVGELEATQFSTTTKLTGKAEMTIGATTYGGDETNSLQDEDGNYLGDTGTTFSYRTTLNLNTSFTGKDLLYTRLRTGNFNNNAFSGSGYTGKQTQIEASKSSANSLKVDKLWYQFPLGNDFQVFAGPLIENYYMLAATPSVYKHVLKQFKLGGYYGAYGASTSPGAGINWISNRNANYLDPKFKVSANYVAKNGTKSDPNDGGIAGDRSKGKFLSQIAYGTPSWQVSAAYAYSQAGMTVGGGGTKAGLNQGGYSDANQFYIGRFICYNQY
;
A
#
# COMPACT_ATOMS: atom_id res chain seq x y z
N GLN A 1 2.95 27.75 -47.40
CA GLN A 1 2.58 29.18 -47.42
C GLN A 1 1.18 29.42 -46.82
N ALA A 2 0.10 28.74 -47.27
CA ALA A 2 -1.26 28.97 -46.77
C ALA A 2 -1.41 28.73 -45.27
N LEU A 3 -0.83 27.64 -44.74
CA LEU A 3 -0.81 27.34 -43.29
C LEU A 3 0.03 28.34 -42.51
N SER A 4 1.16 28.81 -43.04
CA SER A 4 1.98 29.88 -42.41
C SER A 4 1.20 31.19 -42.29
N ASN A 5 0.50 31.58 -43.33
CA ASN A 5 -0.32 32.79 -43.32
C ASN A 5 -1.49 32.71 -42.32
N LEU A 6 -2.11 31.54 -42.16
CA LEU A 6 -3.13 31.29 -41.15
C LEU A 6 -2.59 31.42 -39.73
N ILE A 7 -1.42 30.83 -39.46
CA ILE A 7 -0.76 30.90 -38.15
C ILE A 7 -0.39 32.34 -37.79
N GLU A 8 0.18 33.09 -38.73
CA GLU A 8 0.55 34.50 -38.55
C GLU A 8 -0.67 35.41 -38.33
N ARG A 9 -1.74 35.16 -39.07
CA ARG A 9 -2.95 36.01 -39.02
C ARG A 9 -3.82 35.74 -37.77
N TYR A 10 -3.94 34.52 -37.32
CA TYR A 10 -4.85 34.14 -36.25
C TYR A 10 -4.14 33.73 -34.96
N GLY A 11 -2.81 33.72 -34.94
CA GLY A 11 -2.02 33.38 -33.76
C GLY A 11 -2.27 31.94 -33.26
N CYS A 12 -2.76 31.05 -34.13
CA CYS A 12 -3.08 29.67 -33.79
C CYS A 12 -1.83 28.83 -33.95
N VAL A 13 -1.17 28.53 -32.81
CA VAL A 13 -0.01 27.64 -32.80
C VAL A 13 -0.41 26.32 -32.12
N ALA A 14 -0.67 25.31 -32.95
CA ALA A 14 -0.55 23.92 -32.45
C ALA A 14 0.82 23.45 -32.93
N GLY A 15 1.80 23.58 -32.06
CA GLY A 15 3.17 23.28 -32.40
C GLY A 15 3.68 22.04 -31.69
N TYR A 16 4.95 21.78 -31.88
CA TYR A 16 5.71 20.83 -31.06
C TYR A 16 5.58 21.18 -29.55
N PRO A 17 5.88 20.25 -28.64
CA PRO A 17 5.73 20.47 -27.20
C PRO A 17 6.43 21.73 -26.65
N ASN A 18 7.36 22.30 -27.41
CA ASN A 18 8.05 23.56 -27.08
C ASN A 18 7.39 24.83 -27.64
N GLY A 19 6.18 24.72 -28.21
CA GLY A 19 5.42 25.86 -28.72
C GLY A 19 5.98 26.50 -29.99
N THR A 20 6.93 25.89 -30.70
CA THR A 20 7.54 26.47 -31.90
C THR A 20 6.94 25.90 -33.19
N TYR A 21 6.73 26.77 -34.20
CA TYR A 21 6.39 26.37 -35.56
C TYR A 21 7.65 26.34 -36.42
N ARG A 22 7.92 25.20 -37.08
CA ARG A 22 9.08 25.01 -37.95
C ARG A 22 8.64 24.99 -39.42
N GLY A 23 8.30 26.14 -39.98
CA GLY A 23 7.77 26.28 -41.33
C GLY A 23 8.72 25.81 -42.48
N ASN A 24 10.00 25.65 -42.19
CA ASN A 24 11.02 25.24 -43.18
C ASN A 24 11.20 23.70 -43.25
N ARG A 25 10.44 22.91 -42.51
CA ARG A 25 10.52 21.46 -42.52
C ARG A 25 9.32 20.86 -43.24
N ALA A 26 9.56 19.81 -44.04
CA ALA A 26 8.50 18.99 -44.60
C ALA A 26 7.67 18.37 -43.45
N MET A 27 6.35 18.51 -43.53
CA MET A 27 5.41 17.93 -42.58
C MET A 27 4.50 16.91 -43.29
N THR A 28 3.99 15.97 -42.53
CA THR A 28 3.03 14.97 -43.01
C THR A 28 1.64 15.64 -43.22
N ARG A 29 0.79 15.02 -44.04
CA ARG A 29 -0.58 15.49 -44.21
C ARG A 29 -1.37 15.52 -42.88
N TYR A 30 -1.11 14.56 -41.98
CA TYR A 30 -1.74 14.52 -40.64
C TYR A 30 -1.26 15.66 -39.74
N GLU A 31 0.03 15.99 -39.75
CA GLU A 31 0.54 17.16 -39.01
C GLU A 31 -0.06 18.49 -39.55
N ALA A 32 -0.19 18.61 -40.83
CA ALA A 32 -0.84 19.76 -41.46
C ALA A 32 -2.34 19.88 -41.11
N ALA A 33 -3.05 18.73 -41.08
CA ALA A 33 -4.45 18.69 -40.70
C ALA A 33 -4.65 19.02 -39.20
N ALA A 34 -3.75 18.56 -38.32
CA ALA A 34 -3.77 18.87 -36.88
C ALA A 34 -3.55 20.39 -36.64
N LEU A 35 -2.61 20.99 -37.35
CA LEU A 35 -2.38 22.45 -37.33
C LEU A 35 -3.62 23.24 -37.82
N LEU A 36 -4.23 22.79 -38.92
CA LEU A 36 -5.45 23.40 -39.44
C LEU A 36 -6.60 23.29 -38.43
N ASN A 37 -6.80 22.13 -37.83
CA ASN A 37 -7.83 21.89 -36.80
C ASN A 37 -7.68 22.86 -35.62
N ALA A 38 -6.47 23.00 -35.09
CA ALA A 38 -6.19 23.94 -33.99
C ALA A 38 -6.40 25.40 -34.38
N CYS A 39 -6.28 25.74 -35.66
CA CYS A 39 -6.58 27.08 -36.16
C CYS A 39 -8.09 27.34 -36.35
N LEU A 40 -8.87 26.31 -36.69
CA LEU A 40 -10.32 26.42 -36.90
C LEU A 40 -11.07 26.93 -35.68
N ASP A 41 -10.65 26.54 -34.48
CA ASP A 41 -11.26 26.98 -33.23
C ASP A 41 -11.10 28.48 -32.93
N ARG A 42 -10.17 29.15 -33.61
CA ARG A 42 -9.85 30.60 -33.43
C ARG A 42 -10.24 31.48 -34.59
N VAL A 43 -10.72 30.90 -35.67
CA VAL A 43 -11.09 31.66 -36.88
C VAL A 43 -12.50 32.22 -36.73
N THR A 44 -12.62 33.54 -36.76
CA THR A 44 -13.89 34.26 -36.71
C THR A 44 -14.52 34.51 -38.09
N GLU A 45 -13.70 34.49 -39.16
CA GLU A 45 -14.15 34.67 -40.53
C GLU A 45 -13.57 33.62 -41.47
N VAL A 46 -14.43 32.97 -42.25
CA VAL A 46 -14.05 31.94 -43.21
C VAL A 46 -13.60 32.55 -44.51
N THR A 47 -12.28 32.63 -44.73
CA THR A 47 -11.71 33.09 -46.00
C THR A 47 -11.74 32.03 -47.09
N ASP A 48 -11.63 32.41 -48.37
CA ASP A 48 -11.62 31.45 -49.49
C ASP A 48 -10.38 30.52 -49.44
N GLU A 49 -9.27 31.03 -48.91
CA GLU A 49 -8.05 30.22 -48.67
C GLU A 49 -8.29 29.15 -47.61
N LEU A 50 -9.00 29.50 -46.53
CA LEU A 50 -9.38 28.52 -45.47
C LEU A 50 -10.35 27.47 -46.03
N LYS A 51 -11.35 27.86 -46.83
CA LYS A 51 -12.25 26.89 -47.48
C LYS A 51 -11.50 25.91 -48.37
N ARG A 52 -10.51 26.39 -49.11
CA ARG A 52 -9.68 25.55 -49.96
C ARG A 52 -8.87 24.58 -49.13
N LEU A 53 -8.24 25.00 -48.03
CA LEU A 53 -7.50 24.14 -47.12
C LEU A 53 -8.41 23.09 -46.45
N MET A 54 -9.57 23.49 -45.97
CA MET A 54 -10.54 22.56 -45.38
C MET A 54 -10.95 21.47 -46.39
N LYS A 55 -11.17 21.81 -47.64
CA LYS A 55 -11.52 20.85 -48.70
C LYS A 55 -10.34 19.95 -49.06
N GLU A 56 -9.12 20.45 -49.03
CA GLU A 56 -7.91 19.70 -49.31
C GLU A 56 -7.61 18.65 -48.24
N PHE A 57 -7.90 19.00 -46.98
CA PHE A 57 -7.66 18.13 -45.80
C PHE A 57 -8.92 17.50 -45.24
N GLU A 58 -10.02 17.47 -45.98
CA GLU A 58 -11.34 16.99 -45.50
C GLU A 58 -11.29 15.56 -44.90
N LYS A 59 -10.58 14.66 -45.56
CA LYS A 59 -10.45 13.27 -45.12
C LYS A 59 -9.66 13.16 -43.79
N GLU A 60 -8.56 13.86 -43.71
CA GLU A 60 -7.69 13.87 -42.53
C GLU A 60 -8.39 14.54 -41.32
N LEU A 61 -9.12 15.58 -41.55
CA LEU A 61 -9.93 16.30 -40.57
C LEU A 61 -11.07 15.40 -40.03
N ALA A 62 -11.74 14.66 -40.92
CA ALA A 62 -12.80 13.70 -40.53
C ALA A 62 -12.23 12.57 -39.66
N ILE A 63 -11.05 12.04 -40.00
CA ILE A 63 -10.38 11.01 -39.20
C ILE A 63 -9.95 11.56 -37.85
N LEU A 64 -9.39 12.74 -37.78
CA LEU A 64 -8.99 13.40 -36.54
C LEU A 64 -10.20 13.66 -35.63
N LYS A 65 -11.29 14.18 -36.18
CA LYS A 65 -12.52 14.38 -35.43
C LYS A 65 -13.04 13.08 -34.85
N GLY A 66 -13.15 12.00 -35.64
CA GLY A 66 -13.59 10.71 -35.15
C GLY A 66 -12.68 10.12 -34.06
N ARG A 67 -11.36 10.39 -34.10
CA ARG A 67 -10.43 9.99 -33.04
C ARG A 67 -10.61 10.81 -31.76
N VAL A 68 -10.84 12.12 -31.87
CA VAL A 68 -11.12 12.98 -30.71
C VAL A 68 -12.43 12.58 -30.07
N ASP A 69 -13.51 12.45 -30.85
CA ASP A 69 -14.82 12.00 -30.35
C ASP A 69 -14.71 10.63 -29.66
N GLY A 70 -13.93 9.70 -30.23
CA GLY A 70 -13.68 8.38 -29.65
C GLY A 70 -12.84 8.43 -28.35
N LEU A 71 -11.92 9.38 -28.23
CA LEU A 71 -11.16 9.59 -26.99
C LEU A 71 -12.03 10.23 -25.91
N GLU A 72 -12.83 11.24 -26.27
CA GLU A 72 -13.77 11.88 -25.34
C GLU A 72 -14.80 10.88 -24.80
N ALA A 73 -15.34 10.01 -25.67
CA ALA A 73 -16.24 8.95 -25.23
C ALA A 73 -15.58 7.97 -24.25
N ARG A 74 -14.31 7.57 -24.50
CA ARG A 74 -13.55 6.70 -23.60
C ARG A 74 -13.21 7.37 -22.28
N VAL A 75 -12.86 8.66 -22.30
CA VAL A 75 -12.62 9.43 -21.08
C VAL A 75 -13.90 9.55 -20.27
N GLY A 76 -15.04 9.85 -20.89
CA GLY A 76 -16.34 9.88 -20.25
C GLY A 76 -16.75 8.53 -19.63
N GLU A 77 -16.48 7.42 -20.33
CA GLU A 77 -16.70 6.07 -19.79
C GLU A 77 -15.79 5.77 -18.59
N LEU A 78 -14.49 6.14 -18.67
CA LEU A 78 -13.55 5.98 -17.57
C LEU A 78 -13.96 6.81 -16.36
N GLU A 79 -14.36 8.06 -16.56
CA GLU A 79 -14.84 8.93 -15.47
C GLU A 79 -16.13 8.39 -14.84
N ALA A 80 -17.08 7.89 -15.64
CA ALA A 80 -18.33 7.32 -15.17
C ALA A 80 -18.16 5.99 -14.42
N THR A 81 -17.14 5.19 -14.78
CA THR A 81 -16.85 3.90 -14.15
C THR A 81 -15.83 3.98 -13.03
N GLN A 82 -15.15 5.11 -12.85
CA GLN A 82 -14.18 5.32 -11.80
C GLN A 82 -14.88 5.43 -10.44
N PHE A 83 -14.49 4.57 -9.49
CA PHE A 83 -15.03 4.55 -8.13
C PHE A 83 -14.91 5.91 -7.43
N SER A 84 -13.78 6.59 -7.57
CA SER A 84 -13.54 7.96 -7.12
C SER A 84 -12.20 8.47 -7.65
N THR A 85 -12.09 9.75 -7.96
CA THR A 85 -10.83 10.41 -8.31
C THR A 85 -9.91 10.55 -7.10
N THR A 86 -10.47 10.62 -5.91
CA THR A 86 -9.73 10.77 -4.64
C THR A 86 -9.49 9.45 -3.92
N THR A 87 -10.27 8.40 -4.22
CA THR A 87 -10.18 7.11 -3.56
C THR A 87 -9.87 6.01 -4.57
N LYS A 88 -8.73 5.34 -4.39
CA LYS A 88 -8.33 4.16 -5.17
C LYS A 88 -8.69 2.89 -4.39
N LEU A 89 -9.57 2.07 -4.97
CA LEU A 89 -9.90 0.75 -4.47
C LEU A 89 -8.90 -0.28 -5.01
N THR A 90 -8.31 -1.08 -4.14
CA THR A 90 -7.52 -2.25 -4.48
C THR A 90 -8.01 -3.46 -3.70
N GLY A 91 -8.08 -4.61 -4.35
CA GLY A 91 -8.62 -5.83 -3.74
C GLY A 91 -7.68 -7.02 -3.91
N LYS A 92 -7.77 -7.95 -2.98
CA LYS A 92 -7.09 -9.25 -3.03
C LYS A 92 -8.02 -10.32 -2.49
N ALA A 93 -8.25 -11.38 -3.27
CA ALA A 93 -8.90 -12.61 -2.82
C ALA A 93 -7.85 -13.73 -2.81
N GLU A 94 -7.74 -14.42 -1.70
CA GLU A 94 -6.83 -15.56 -1.51
C GLU A 94 -7.68 -16.76 -1.14
N MET A 95 -7.51 -17.84 -1.88
CA MET A 95 -8.19 -19.11 -1.66
C MET A 95 -7.14 -20.16 -1.35
N THR A 96 -7.41 -20.99 -0.35
CA THR A 96 -6.48 -22.00 0.12
C THR A 96 -7.23 -23.31 0.31
N ILE A 97 -6.78 -24.37 -0.36
CA ILE A 97 -7.25 -25.74 -0.18
C ILE A 97 -6.10 -26.59 0.33
N GLY A 98 -6.35 -27.45 1.29
CA GLY A 98 -5.36 -28.41 1.78
C GLY A 98 -5.68 -28.93 3.18
N ALA A 99 -4.77 -29.77 3.63
CA ALA A 99 -4.79 -30.41 4.94
C ALA A 99 -3.39 -30.29 5.56
N THR A 100 -3.27 -30.54 6.85
CA THR A 100 -2.00 -30.68 7.55
C THR A 100 -1.90 -32.07 8.16
N THR A 101 -0.71 -32.66 8.05
CA THR A 101 -0.37 -33.90 8.70
C THR A 101 0.88 -33.70 9.58
N TYR A 102 0.95 -34.37 10.68
CA TYR A 102 2.09 -34.34 11.58
C TYR A 102 2.72 -35.75 11.58
N GLY A 103 3.99 -35.82 11.16
CA GLY A 103 4.74 -37.08 11.13
C GLY A 103 5.77 -37.16 12.27
N GLY A 104 6.18 -38.37 12.60
CA GLY A 104 7.17 -38.69 13.63
C GLY A 104 6.61 -39.46 14.82
N ASP A 105 7.49 -40.07 15.59
CA ASP A 105 7.12 -40.91 16.74
C ASP A 105 6.48 -40.11 17.89
N GLU A 106 6.62 -38.79 17.90
CA GLU A 106 6.14 -37.85 18.92
C GLU A 106 4.81 -37.16 18.57
N THR A 107 4.10 -37.63 17.52
CA THR A 107 2.85 -36.94 17.05
C THR A 107 1.77 -36.89 18.13
N ASN A 108 1.70 -37.88 18.99
CA ASN A 108 0.75 -37.94 20.11
C ASN A 108 1.14 -37.07 21.31
N SER A 109 2.36 -36.53 21.32
CA SER A 109 2.86 -35.68 22.41
C SER A 109 2.89 -34.19 22.06
N LEU A 110 2.71 -33.86 20.79
CA LEU A 110 2.65 -32.46 20.37
C LEU A 110 1.33 -31.84 20.83
N GLN A 111 1.43 -30.84 21.68
CA GLN A 111 0.30 -30.05 22.16
C GLN A 111 0.42 -28.60 21.73
N ASP A 112 -0.73 -27.96 21.57
CA ASP A 112 -0.78 -26.49 21.40
C ASP A 112 -0.55 -25.77 22.75
N GLU A 113 -0.65 -24.44 22.76
CA GLU A 113 -0.45 -23.61 23.96
C GLU A 113 -1.51 -23.89 25.05
N ASP A 114 -2.65 -24.49 24.66
CA ASP A 114 -3.79 -24.80 25.51
C ASP A 114 -3.80 -26.29 25.94
N GLY A 115 -2.78 -27.05 25.56
CA GLY A 115 -2.64 -28.47 25.90
C GLY A 115 -3.42 -29.43 25.01
N ASN A 116 -4.00 -28.96 23.90
CA ASN A 116 -4.69 -29.85 22.96
C ASN A 116 -3.67 -30.53 22.03
N TYR A 117 -3.88 -31.81 21.77
CA TYR A 117 -3.03 -32.57 20.86
C TYR A 117 -3.14 -32.06 19.44
N LEU A 118 -1.98 -31.88 18.79
CA LEU A 118 -1.90 -31.57 17.38
C LEU A 118 -2.12 -32.85 16.57
N GLY A 119 -3.05 -32.82 15.65
CA GLY A 119 -3.42 -34.00 14.85
C GLY A 119 -3.56 -33.68 13.38
N ASP A 120 -3.74 -34.73 12.60
CA ASP A 120 -4.04 -34.61 11.19
C ASP A 120 -5.38 -33.93 10.99
N THR A 121 -5.44 -33.07 9.98
CA THR A 121 -6.68 -32.36 9.63
C THR A 121 -7.31 -32.93 8.36
N GLY A 122 -8.62 -32.86 8.29
CA GLY A 122 -9.33 -33.02 7.02
C GLY A 122 -8.93 -31.91 6.02
N THR A 123 -9.14 -32.20 4.75
CA THR A 123 -8.93 -31.19 3.70
C THR A 123 -9.95 -30.05 3.85
N THR A 124 -9.45 -28.82 3.98
CA THR A 124 -10.27 -27.61 4.12
C THR A 124 -10.12 -26.71 2.93
N PHE A 125 -11.20 -26.00 2.56
CA PHE A 125 -11.16 -24.94 1.54
C PHE A 125 -11.58 -23.62 2.16
N SER A 126 -10.64 -22.70 2.23
CA SER A 126 -10.79 -21.44 2.96
C SER A 126 -10.42 -20.24 2.10
N TYR A 127 -10.93 -19.07 2.48
CA TYR A 127 -10.64 -17.84 1.78
C TYR A 127 -10.36 -16.66 2.70
N ARG A 128 -9.67 -15.69 2.16
CA ARG A 128 -9.55 -14.32 2.70
C ARG A 128 -9.77 -13.31 1.59
N THR A 129 -10.67 -12.38 1.80
CA THR A 129 -10.83 -11.20 0.94
C THR A 129 -10.35 -9.96 1.70
N THR A 130 -9.59 -9.14 1.02
CA THR A 130 -9.06 -7.86 1.54
C THR A 130 -9.35 -6.78 0.50
N LEU A 131 -9.99 -5.71 0.93
CA LEU A 131 -10.25 -4.51 0.13
C LEU A 131 -9.53 -3.34 0.82
N ASN A 132 -8.73 -2.61 0.07
CA ASN A 132 -8.04 -1.42 0.55
C ASN A 132 -8.59 -0.21 -0.19
N LEU A 133 -9.08 0.77 0.54
CA LEU A 133 -9.45 2.08 0.05
C LEU A 133 -8.31 3.03 0.41
N ASN A 134 -7.65 3.56 -0.59
CA ASN A 134 -6.57 4.53 -0.46
C ASN A 134 -7.11 5.88 -0.93
N THR A 135 -7.47 6.74 0.02
CA THR A 135 -8.05 8.06 -0.24
C THR A 135 -7.01 9.13 0.00
N SER A 136 -6.80 10.01 -0.98
CA SER A 136 -5.94 11.19 -0.84
C SER A 136 -6.77 12.44 -1.06
N PHE A 137 -6.65 13.42 -0.16
CA PHE A 137 -7.36 14.70 -0.24
C PHE A 137 -6.49 15.79 -0.86
N THR A 138 -5.18 15.68 -0.69
CA THR A 138 -4.21 16.70 -1.13
C THR A 138 -3.26 16.20 -2.23
N GLY A 139 -3.37 14.93 -2.63
CA GLY A 139 -2.44 14.28 -3.54
C GLY A 139 -1.11 13.84 -2.89
N LYS A 140 -0.85 14.22 -1.63
CA LYS A 140 0.37 13.90 -0.89
C LYS A 140 0.11 13.16 0.42
N ASP A 141 -1.13 13.05 0.82
CA ASP A 141 -1.63 12.39 2.02
C ASP A 141 -2.28 11.05 1.68
N LEU A 142 -2.60 10.27 2.69
CA LEU A 142 -3.32 9.02 2.54
C LEU A 142 -4.20 8.74 3.76
N LEU A 143 -5.51 8.67 3.55
CA LEU A 143 -6.42 7.98 4.45
C LEU A 143 -6.52 6.52 3.99
N TYR A 144 -5.96 5.62 4.78
CA TYR A 144 -5.99 4.18 4.50
C TYR A 144 -7.11 3.51 5.26
N THR A 145 -8.03 2.88 4.54
CA THR A 145 -9.08 2.05 5.11
C THR A 145 -8.97 0.64 4.54
N ARG A 146 -8.91 -0.37 5.40
CA ARG A 146 -8.89 -1.77 4.99
C ARG A 146 -10.10 -2.52 5.51
N LEU A 147 -10.83 -3.12 4.59
CA LEU A 147 -11.91 -4.05 4.87
C LEU A 147 -11.41 -5.47 4.65
N ARG A 148 -11.74 -6.39 5.56
CA ARG A 148 -11.28 -7.77 5.48
C ARG A 148 -12.33 -8.74 5.98
N THR A 149 -12.44 -9.88 5.29
CA THR A 149 -13.24 -11.03 5.72
C THR A 149 -12.54 -12.34 5.41
N GLY A 150 -12.93 -13.42 6.06
CA GLY A 150 -12.41 -14.77 5.83
C GLY A 150 -13.02 -15.80 6.76
N ASN A 151 -12.85 -17.06 6.40
CA ASN A 151 -13.44 -18.23 7.08
C ASN A 151 -12.40 -19.21 7.67
N PHE A 152 -11.19 -18.75 7.98
CA PHE A 152 -10.15 -19.58 8.58
C PHE A 152 -10.44 -19.83 10.07
N ASN A 153 -11.53 -20.52 10.38
CA ASN A 153 -11.88 -20.96 11.72
C ASN A 153 -11.50 -22.42 11.88
N ASN A 154 -10.59 -22.74 12.81
CA ASN A 154 -10.21 -24.11 13.17
C ASN A 154 -9.98 -25.02 11.95
N ASN A 155 -9.32 -24.50 10.92
CA ASN A 155 -8.98 -25.26 9.73
C ASN A 155 -7.49 -25.59 9.66
N ALA A 156 -7.09 -26.37 8.66
CA ALA A 156 -5.73 -26.86 8.46
C ALA A 156 -4.63 -25.78 8.57
N PHE A 157 -4.93 -24.53 8.25
CA PHE A 157 -3.95 -23.44 8.16
C PHE A 157 -4.27 -22.27 9.10
N SER A 158 -5.15 -22.45 10.07
CA SER A 158 -5.56 -21.37 10.98
C SER A 158 -4.54 -21.10 12.09
N GLY A 159 -3.75 -22.09 12.45
CA GLY A 159 -2.87 -22.05 13.60
C GLY A 159 -3.64 -22.08 14.93
N SER A 160 -4.84 -22.61 14.94
CA SER A 160 -5.72 -22.80 16.11
C SER A 160 -6.43 -24.14 16.02
N GLY A 161 -6.98 -24.59 17.13
CA GLY A 161 -7.55 -25.92 17.25
C GLY A 161 -6.48 -27.01 17.18
N TYR A 162 -6.68 -28.00 16.34
CA TYR A 162 -5.73 -29.14 16.18
C TYR A 162 -4.47 -28.79 15.38
N THR A 163 -4.32 -27.51 14.92
CA THR A 163 -3.18 -27.10 14.09
C THR A 163 -2.25 -26.19 14.88
N GLY A 164 -0.96 -26.46 14.82
CA GLY A 164 0.06 -25.62 15.45
C GLY A 164 0.27 -24.30 14.70
N LYS A 165 0.87 -23.32 15.40
CA LYS A 165 1.25 -22.03 14.80
C LYS A 165 2.23 -22.17 13.63
N GLN A 166 2.94 -23.30 13.55
CA GLN A 166 3.88 -23.61 12.46
C GLN A 166 3.20 -23.71 11.10
N THR A 167 1.94 -24.19 11.07
CA THR A 167 1.16 -24.32 9.83
C THR A 167 0.35 -23.07 9.49
N GLN A 168 0.34 -22.07 10.38
CA GLN A 168 -0.43 -20.86 10.16
C GLN A 168 0.09 -20.07 8.96
N ILE A 169 -0.74 -19.93 7.92
CA ILE A 169 -0.42 -19.11 6.75
C ILE A 169 -0.78 -17.65 6.97
N GLU A 170 -0.13 -16.74 6.22
CA GLU A 170 -0.43 -15.30 6.30
C GLU A 170 -1.88 -14.98 5.89
N ALA A 171 -2.44 -15.76 4.96
CA ALA A 171 -3.83 -15.64 4.54
C ALA A 171 -4.83 -15.94 5.66
N SER A 172 -4.42 -16.64 6.71
CA SER A 172 -5.28 -17.05 7.81
C SER A 172 -5.96 -15.85 8.48
N LYS A 173 -7.24 -15.69 8.21
CA LYS A 173 -8.12 -14.69 8.81
C LYS A 173 -9.46 -15.31 9.12
N SER A 174 -9.81 -15.31 10.40
CA SER A 174 -11.13 -15.68 10.87
C SER A 174 -11.95 -14.43 11.17
N SER A 175 -13.11 -14.33 10.59
CA SER A 175 -14.11 -13.31 10.88
C SER A 175 -15.54 -13.83 10.76
N ALA A 176 -15.70 -15.15 10.70
CA ALA A 176 -16.98 -15.83 10.50
C ALA A 176 -17.75 -15.23 9.30
N ASN A 177 -17.05 -15.01 8.18
CA ASN A 177 -17.56 -14.39 6.95
C ASN A 177 -18.06 -12.94 7.11
N SER A 178 -17.89 -12.31 8.28
CA SER A 178 -18.27 -10.91 8.49
C SER A 178 -17.22 -9.97 7.94
N LEU A 179 -17.63 -9.00 7.15
CA LEU A 179 -16.76 -7.94 6.66
C LEU A 179 -16.51 -6.92 7.77
N LYS A 180 -15.25 -6.67 8.11
CA LYS A 180 -14.87 -5.76 9.20
C LYS A 180 -13.86 -4.73 8.73
N VAL A 181 -13.93 -3.52 9.29
CA VAL A 181 -12.85 -2.54 9.20
C VAL A 181 -11.67 -3.08 10.00
N ASP A 182 -10.62 -3.47 9.30
CA ASP A 182 -9.46 -4.15 9.88
C ASP A 182 -8.30 -3.16 10.13
N LYS A 183 -8.26 -2.07 9.37
CA LYS A 183 -7.31 -0.95 9.55
C LYS A 183 -7.98 0.37 9.16
N LEU A 184 -7.61 1.43 9.89
CA LEU A 184 -8.00 2.80 9.59
C LEU A 184 -6.97 3.76 10.17
N TRP A 185 -6.26 4.48 9.31
CA TRP A 185 -5.35 5.54 9.72
C TRP A 185 -5.17 6.60 8.65
N TYR A 186 -4.68 7.75 9.04
CA TYR A 186 -4.29 8.84 8.17
C TYR A 186 -2.80 9.10 8.25
N GLN A 187 -2.18 9.37 7.10
CA GLN A 187 -0.78 9.77 7.01
C GLN A 187 -0.64 10.99 6.13
N PHE A 188 0.25 11.87 6.51
CA PHE A 188 0.53 13.10 5.77
C PHE A 188 2.00 13.50 5.88
N PRO A 189 2.56 14.17 4.86
CA PRO A 189 3.91 14.69 4.91
C PRO A 189 4.01 15.90 5.83
N LEU A 190 5.11 16.02 6.57
CA LEU A 190 5.49 17.20 7.32
C LEU A 190 6.85 17.67 6.79
N GLY A 191 6.83 18.74 5.99
CA GLY A 191 7.97 19.15 5.19
C GLY A 191 8.31 18.12 4.10
N ASN A 192 9.59 18.01 3.74
CA ASN A 192 10.05 17.17 2.64
C ASN A 192 10.43 15.73 3.06
N ASP A 193 10.94 15.56 4.29
CA ASP A 193 11.59 14.32 4.71
C ASP A 193 10.80 13.55 5.79
N PHE A 194 9.84 14.20 6.44
CA PHE A 194 9.03 13.59 7.49
C PHE A 194 7.68 13.12 6.98
N GLN A 195 7.17 12.06 7.61
CA GLN A 195 5.81 11.58 7.45
C GLN A 195 5.20 11.27 8.80
N VAL A 196 4.01 11.78 9.05
CA VAL A 196 3.25 11.61 10.29
C VAL A 196 2.11 10.64 10.04
N PHE A 197 1.83 9.81 11.03
CA PHE A 197 0.77 8.81 11.02
C PHE A 197 -0.08 8.95 12.27
N ALA A 198 -1.39 8.82 12.13
CA ALA A 198 -2.32 8.72 13.25
C ALA A 198 -3.57 7.94 12.86
N GLY A 199 -4.09 7.13 13.76
CA GLY A 199 -5.34 6.43 13.48
C GLY A 199 -5.83 5.54 14.60
N PRO A 200 -7.14 5.22 14.59
CA PRO A 200 -7.75 4.37 15.61
C PRO A 200 -7.42 2.88 15.44
N LEU A 201 -7.03 2.45 14.23
CA LEU A 201 -6.77 1.05 13.90
C LEU A 201 -5.47 0.92 13.10
N ILE A 202 -4.33 1.07 13.76
CA ILE A 202 -2.98 0.98 13.17
C ILE A 202 -2.11 0.01 13.99
N GLU A 203 -1.08 -0.55 13.36
CA GLU A 203 -0.03 -1.33 14.02
C GLU A 203 1.33 -0.65 13.84
N ASN A 204 2.25 -0.86 14.78
CA ASN A 204 3.57 -0.18 14.80
C ASN A 204 4.31 -0.27 13.46
N TYR A 205 4.31 -1.44 12.81
CA TYR A 205 5.12 -1.64 11.60
C TYR A 205 4.64 -0.85 10.37
N TYR A 206 3.40 -0.34 10.36
CA TYR A 206 2.92 0.53 9.26
C TYR A 206 3.54 1.93 9.29
N MET A 207 4.08 2.33 10.44
CA MET A 207 4.65 3.67 10.65
C MET A 207 6.18 3.70 10.47
N LEU A 208 6.78 2.58 10.05
CA LEU A 208 8.22 2.47 9.82
C LEU A 208 8.63 3.08 8.48
N ALA A 209 9.78 3.75 8.45
CA ALA A 209 10.43 4.20 7.22
C ALA A 209 11.18 3.07 6.50
N ALA A 210 11.51 2.02 7.22
CA ALA A 210 12.26 0.89 6.70
C ALA A 210 11.49 -0.42 6.94
N THR A 211 11.29 -1.19 5.88
CA THR A 211 10.62 -2.49 5.97
C THR A 211 11.50 -3.49 6.70
N PRO A 212 11.00 -4.19 7.73
CA PRO A 212 11.77 -5.20 8.47
C PRO A 212 12.19 -6.40 7.63
N SER A 213 11.43 -6.72 6.59
CA SER A 213 11.73 -7.79 5.63
C SER A 213 11.09 -7.47 4.28
N VAL A 214 11.81 -7.74 3.20
CA VAL A 214 11.33 -7.60 1.81
C VAL A 214 10.71 -8.89 1.30
N TYR A 215 10.93 -10.00 1.97
CA TYR A 215 10.42 -11.29 1.54
C TYR A 215 8.93 -11.41 1.81
N LYS A 216 8.18 -11.86 0.80
CA LYS A 216 6.78 -12.25 0.94
C LYS A 216 6.73 -13.63 1.57
N HIS A 217 6.23 -13.70 2.80
CA HIS A 217 6.11 -14.94 3.53
C HIS A 217 4.77 -15.63 3.23
N VAL A 218 4.79 -16.95 3.15
CA VAL A 218 3.60 -17.81 3.06
C VAL A 218 3.15 -18.18 4.48
N LEU A 219 4.08 -18.67 5.28
CA LEU A 219 3.84 -18.97 6.68
C LEU A 219 3.96 -17.71 7.54
N LYS A 220 3.00 -17.51 8.41
CA LYS A 220 2.90 -16.30 9.24
C LYS A 220 4.08 -16.11 10.19
N GLN A 221 4.72 -17.19 10.60
CA GLN A 221 5.91 -17.15 11.47
C GLN A 221 7.10 -16.40 10.86
N PHE A 222 7.17 -16.27 9.53
CA PHE A 222 8.23 -15.53 8.85
C PHE A 222 7.88 -14.06 8.59
N LYS A 223 6.72 -13.61 9.06
CA LYS A 223 6.31 -12.21 8.90
C LYS A 223 7.24 -11.27 9.66
N LEU A 224 7.54 -10.13 9.04
CA LEU A 224 8.37 -9.07 9.63
C LEU A 224 9.75 -9.53 10.11
N GLY A 225 10.33 -10.52 9.41
CA GLY A 225 11.67 -11.03 9.73
C GLY A 225 11.75 -12.00 10.93
N GLY A 226 10.63 -12.50 11.39
CA GLY A 226 10.57 -13.46 12.50
C GLY A 226 9.39 -13.24 13.42
N TYR A 227 8.21 -13.48 12.89
CA TYR A 227 6.93 -13.49 13.60
C TYR A 227 6.70 -12.32 14.56
N TYR A 228 6.59 -11.12 13.98
CA TYR A 228 6.32 -9.88 14.69
C TYR A 228 7.44 -9.36 15.60
N GLY A 229 8.16 -10.15 16.37
CA GLY A 229 9.26 -9.69 17.22
C GLY A 229 9.06 -8.30 17.83
N ALA A 230 10.05 -7.42 17.67
CA ALA A 230 9.93 -6.02 18.09
C ALA A 230 8.88 -5.23 17.29
N TYR A 231 8.51 -5.68 16.09
CA TYR A 231 7.69 -4.90 15.15
C TYR A 231 6.18 -5.07 15.30
N GLY A 232 5.72 -6.16 15.89
CA GLY A 232 4.29 -6.45 16.03
C GLY A 232 3.61 -5.76 17.19
N ALA A 233 2.33 -5.45 17.02
CA ALA A 233 1.45 -4.97 18.08
C ALA A 233 0.00 -5.30 17.77
N SER A 234 -0.91 -4.97 18.69
CA SER A 234 -2.34 -4.98 18.42
C SER A 234 -2.69 -3.91 17.37
N THR A 235 -3.74 -4.14 16.60
CA THR A 235 -4.37 -3.11 15.80
C THR A 235 -5.22 -2.24 16.70
N SER A 236 -4.79 -1.02 16.97
CA SER A 236 -5.38 -0.17 18.02
C SER A 236 -5.05 1.30 17.76
N PRO A 237 -5.57 2.24 18.53
CA PRO A 237 -5.20 3.64 18.42
C PRO A 237 -3.69 3.84 18.53
N GLY A 238 -3.13 4.62 17.60
CA GLY A 238 -1.71 4.87 17.58
C GLY A 238 -1.32 6.04 16.70
N ALA A 239 -0.11 6.52 16.90
CA ALA A 239 0.51 7.58 16.13
C ALA A 239 2.01 7.36 16.00
N GLY A 240 2.60 7.98 14.99
CA GLY A 240 4.04 7.90 14.77
C GLY A 240 4.53 8.86 13.72
N ILE A 241 5.85 8.94 13.66
CA ILE A 241 6.56 9.76 12.69
C ILE A 241 7.71 8.96 12.11
N ASN A 242 7.97 9.15 10.85
CA ASN A 242 9.21 8.69 10.24
C ASN A 242 9.91 9.79 9.46
N TRP A 243 11.23 9.66 9.40
CA TRP A 243 12.12 10.53 8.66
C TRP A 243 12.97 9.71 7.70
N ILE A 244 13.18 10.23 6.49
CA ILE A 244 14.04 9.64 5.47
C ILE A 244 14.93 10.75 4.94
N SER A 245 16.26 10.58 5.07
CA SER A 245 17.22 11.55 4.56
C SER A 245 17.08 11.69 3.04
N ASN A 246 17.06 12.93 2.54
CA ASN A 246 16.97 13.22 1.11
C ASN A 246 15.89 12.36 0.39
N ARG A 247 14.67 12.38 0.91
CA ARG A 247 13.55 11.54 0.39
C ARG A 247 13.37 11.67 -1.12
N ASN A 248 13.58 12.86 -1.67
CA ASN A 248 13.42 13.16 -3.09
C ASN A 248 14.65 12.84 -3.97
N ALA A 249 15.76 12.40 -3.37
CA ALA A 249 16.93 11.94 -4.12
C ALA A 249 16.64 10.61 -4.84
N ASN A 250 17.58 10.17 -5.70
CA ASN A 250 17.43 8.95 -6.47
C ASN A 250 16.98 7.78 -5.58
N TYR A 251 16.04 7.00 -6.06
CA TYR A 251 15.48 5.84 -5.34
C TYR A 251 16.55 4.80 -4.98
N LEU A 252 17.59 4.65 -5.80
CA LEU A 252 18.67 3.70 -5.59
C LEU A 252 19.76 4.18 -4.62
N ASP A 253 19.76 5.46 -4.25
CA ASP A 253 20.75 5.98 -3.31
C ASP A 253 20.50 5.46 -1.89
N PRO A 254 21.57 5.14 -1.14
CA PRO A 254 21.43 4.74 0.25
C PRO A 254 20.93 5.92 1.10
N LYS A 255 19.94 5.65 1.94
CA LYS A 255 19.29 6.66 2.78
C LYS A 255 19.28 6.24 4.24
N PHE A 256 19.48 7.20 5.12
CA PHE A 256 19.12 7.04 6.52
C PHE A 256 17.61 7.12 6.70
N LYS A 257 17.09 6.29 7.58
CA LYS A 257 15.66 6.19 7.89
C LYS A 257 15.53 6.05 9.39
N VAL A 258 14.72 6.90 10.00
CA VAL A 258 14.42 6.86 11.44
C VAL A 258 12.91 6.84 11.61
N SER A 259 12.43 6.03 12.55
CA SER A 259 11.01 5.94 12.87
C SER A 259 10.82 5.87 14.38
N ALA A 260 9.76 6.51 14.86
CA ALA A 260 9.29 6.38 16.23
C ALA A 260 7.78 6.37 16.23
N ASN A 261 7.17 5.42 16.94
CA ASN A 261 5.72 5.29 16.97
C ASN A 261 5.23 4.61 18.25
N TYR A 262 3.95 4.82 18.53
CA TYR A 262 3.26 4.29 19.69
C TYR A 262 1.88 3.75 19.31
N VAL A 263 1.49 2.63 19.90
CA VAL A 263 0.15 2.03 19.77
C VAL A 263 -0.34 1.60 21.14
N ALA A 264 -1.60 1.90 21.47
CA ALA A 264 -2.22 1.59 22.76
C ALA A 264 -3.34 0.55 22.57
N LYS A 265 -3.16 -0.69 23.02
CA LYS A 265 -4.16 -1.76 22.88
C LYS A 265 -5.50 -1.42 23.55
N ASN A 266 -5.45 -0.79 24.69
CA ASN A 266 -6.62 -0.32 25.44
C ASN A 266 -6.94 1.16 25.19
N GLY A 267 -6.43 1.75 24.12
CA GLY A 267 -6.56 3.18 23.83
C GLY A 267 -8.00 3.67 23.56
N THR A 268 -8.94 2.76 23.35
CA THR A 268 -10.38 3.07 23.19
C THR A 268 -11.19 2.99 24.48
N LYS A 269 -10.56 2.55 25.58
CA LYS A 269 -11.24 2.46 26.87
C LYS A 269 -11.17 3.80 27.59
N SER A 270 -12.29 4.29 28.07
CA SER A 270 -12.42 5.59 28.73
C SER A 270 -12.08 5.56 30.23
N ASP A 271 -12.16 4.38 30.86
CA ASP A 271 -11.81 4.23 32.28
C ASP A 271 -10.27 4.29 32.42
N PRO A 272 -9.72 5.26 33.16
CA PRO A 272 -8.27 5.40 33.36
C PRO A 272 -7.66 4.20 34.13
N ASN A 273 -8.45 3.48 34.90
CA ASN A 273 -7.99 2.27 35.60
C ASN A 273 -7.92 1.05 34.68
N ASP A 274 -8.48 1.09 33.47
CA ASP A 274 -8.53 -0.04 32.54
C ASP A 274 -7.94 0.27 31.15
N GLY A 275 -7.63 1.53 30.84
CA GLY A 275 -7.13 1.89 29.52
C GLY A 275 -6.77 3.35 29.31
N GLY A 276 -7.10 3.85 28.12
CA GLY A 276 -6.71 5.17 27.63
C GLY A 276 -5.41 5.14 26.81
N ILE A 277 -5.03 6.31 26.29
CA ILE A 277 -3.79 6.49 25.53
C ILE A 277 -2.70 6.99 26.49
N ALA A 278 -1.51 6.38 26.41
CA ALA A 278 -0.30 6.77 27.17
C ALA A 278 -0.41 6.68 28.71
N GLY A 279 -1.42 5.97 29.25
CA GLY A 279 -1.53 5.70 30.69
C GLY A 279 -0.89 4.34 31.09
N ASP A 280 -0.79 4.10 32.38
CA ASP A 280 -0.21 2.85 32.91
C ASP A 280 -1.00 1.59 32.51
N ARG A 281 -2.28 1.73 32.22
CA ARG A 281 -3.17 0.65 31.81
C ARG A 281 -3.46 0.63 30.31
N SER A 282 -2.80 1.47 29.52
CA SER A 282 -3.00 1.56 28.07
C SER A 282 -2.62 0.30 27.33
N LYS A 283 -1.81 -0.56 27.96
CA LYS A 283 -1.15 -1.71 27.30
C LYS A 283 -0.46 -1.22 26.02
N GLY A 284 0.37 -0.20 26.20
CA GLY A 284 1.01 0.53 25.11
C GLY A 284 2.25 -0.19 24.59
N LYS A 285 2.58 0.08 23.34
CA LYS A 285 3.86 -0.31 22.75
C LYS A 285 4.48 0.87 22.02
N PHE A 286 5.67 1.23 22.46
CA PHE A 286 6.57 2.14 21.75
C PHE A 286 7.50 1.33 20.86
N LEU A 287 7.72 1.78 19.63
CA LEU A 287 8.69 1.19 18.70
C LEU A 287 9.49 2.30 18.04
N SER A 288 10.81 2.18 18.09
CA SER A 288 11.73 3.01 17.32
C SER A 288 12.61 2.14 16.43
N GLN A 289 13.02 2.69 15.28
CA GLN A 289 13.90 2.03 14.34
C GLN A 289 14.83 3.05 13.70
N ILE A 290 16.08 2.68 13.55
CA ILE A 290 17.04 3.34 12.66
C ILE A 290 17.47 2.33 11.60
N ALA A 291 17.58 2.80 10.36
CA ALA A 291 18.04 1.98 9.26
C ALA A 291 18.86 2.80 8.27
N TYR A 292 19.75 2.11 7.56
CA TYR A 292 20.53 2.67 6.46
C TYR A 292 20.58 1.67 5.31
N GLY A 293 20.40 2.13 4.09
CA GLY A 293 20.50 1.28 2.92
C GLY A 293 19.67 1.75 1.74
N THR A 294 19.69 0.90 0.73
CA THR A 294 18.97 1.03 -0.54
C THR A 294 17.75 0.08 -0.57
N PRO A 295 16.96 0.07 -1.63
CA PRO A 295 15.94 -0.98 -1.83
C PRO A 295 16.50 -2.39 -1.93
N SER A 296 17.77 -2.54 -2.38
CA SER A 296 18.39 -3.84 -2.58
C SER A 296 19.09 -4.39 -1.34
N TRP A 297 19.51 -3.54 -0.45
CA TRP A 297 20.12 -3.94 0.82
C TRP A 297 19.81 -2.93 1.93
N GLN A 298 19.70 -3.41 3.15
CA GLN A 298 19.44 -2.56 4.30
C GLN A 298 20.00 -3.19 5.57
N VAL A 299 20.53 -2.35 6.44
CA VAL A 299 20.85 -2.68 7.84
C VAL A 299 19.93 -1.85 8.72
N SER A 300 19.36 -2.46 9.75
CA SER A 300 18.47 -1.74 10.68
C SER A 300 18.62 -2.26 12.10
N ALA A 301 18.40 -1.37 13.05
CA ALA A 301 18.25 -1.68 14.45
C ALA A 301 16.90 -1.14 14.94
N ALA A 302 16.17 -1.94 15.71
CA ALA A 302 14.90 -1.54 16.29
C ALA A 302 14.87 -1.83 17.78
N TYR A 303 14.25 -0.91 18.50
CA TYR A 303 13.96 -1.05 19.93
C TYR A 303 12.46 -0.91 20.14
N ALA A 304 11.88 -1.80 20.91
CA ALA A 304 10.49 -1.72 21.34
C ALA A 304 10.37 -1.89 22.86
N TYR A 305 9.57 -1.03 23.46
CA TYR A 305 9.08 -1.16 24.82
C TYR A 305 7.59 -1.50 24.79
N SER A 306 7.20 -2.54 25.50
CA SER A 306 5.81 -3.02 25.57
C SER A 306 5.38 -3.09 27.03
N GLN A 307 4.29 -2.43 27.36
CA GLN A 307 3.64 -2.54 28.67
C GLN A 307 3.04 -3.93 28.87
N ALA A 308 2.92 -4.35 30.12
CA ALA A 308 2.26 -5.59 30.51
C ALA A 308 0.87 -5.74 29.88
N GLY A 309 0.57 -6.91 29.32
CA GLY A 309 -0.69 -7.22 28.65
C GLY A 309 -0.82 -6.71 27.21
N MET A 310 0.23 -6.05 26.65
CA MET A 310 0.28 -5.79 25.22
C MET A 310 0.41 -7.12 24.46
N THR A 311 -0.40 -7.28 23.41
CA THR A 311 -0.28 -8.44 22.52
C THR A 311 0.92 -8.24 21.59
N VAL A 312 1.96 -8.99 21.82
CA VAL A 312 3.07 -9.17 20.87
C VAL A 312 2.66 -10.37 20.03
N GLY A 313 2.51 -10.22 18.73
CA GLY A 313 1.91 -11.22 17.82
C GLY A 313 2.18 -12.66 18.23
N GLY A 314 1.12 -13.45 18.41
CA GLY A 314 1.17 -14.75 19.05
C GLY A 314 1.89 -15.83 18.26
N GLY A 315 2.61 -16.71 18.94
CA GLY A 315 2.97 -18.06 18.52
C GLY A 315 4.22 -18.20 17.64
N GLY A 316 5.19 -17.36 17.75
CA GLY A 316 6.57 -17.70 17.42
C GLY A 316 7.19 -18.41 18.63
N THR A 317 8.27 -19.13 18.42
CA THR A 317 9.01 -19.78 19.51
C THR A 317 9.14 -18.83 20.70
N LYS A 318 8.74 -19.28 21.87
CA LYS A 318 8.80 -18.52 23.13
C LYS A 318 10.24 -18.12 23.55
N ALA A 319 11.24 -18.54 22.79
CA ALA A 319 12.63 -18.21 23.00
C ALA A 319 12.88 -16.72 22.78
N GLY A 320 12.91 -15.96 23.85
CA GLY A 320 13.32 -14.56 23.89
C GLY A 320 12.21 -13.50 23.77
N LEU A 321 10.96 -13.89 23.63
CA LEU A 321 9.84 -12.97 23.68
C LEU A 321 9.18 -13.07 25.06
N ASN A 322 9.52 -12.15 25.94
CA ASN A 322 8.66 -11.89 27.08
C ASN A 322 7.36 -11.31 26.50
N GLN A 323 6.41 -12.18 26.26
CA GLN A 323 5.11 -11.80 25.71
C GLN A 323 4.37 -11.11 26.83
N GLY A 324 4.49 -9.82 26.98
CA GLY A 324 3.74 -8.92 27.84
C GLY A 324 2.58 -9.51 28.66
N GLY A 325 2.79 -10.67 29.28
CA GLY A 325 1.79 -11.35 30.07
C GLY A 325 1.56 -10.62 31.38
N TYR A 326 2.60 -10.48 32.17
CA TYR A 326 2.51 -9.98 33.54
C TYR A 326 3.49 -8.85 33.87
N SER A 327 4.46 -8.54 32.98
CA SER A 327 5.45 -7.49 33.16
C SER A 327 5.74 -6.73 31.88
N ASP A 328 6.27 -5.54 32.03
CA ASP A 328 6.79 -4.73 30.93
C ASP A 328 7.99 -5.42 30.26
N ALA A 329 8.13 -5.26 28.97
CA ALA A 329 9.18 -5.91 28.19
C ALA A 329 9.89 -4.95 27.26
N ASN A 330 11.22 -5.08 27.21
CA ASN A 330 12.09 -4.45 26.24
C ASN A 330 12.51 -5.45 25.18
N GLN A 331 12.48 -5.05 23.92
CA GLN A 331 12.81 -5.91 22.79
C GLN A 331 13.78 -5.18 21.87
N PHE A 332 14.87 -5.84 21.51
CA PHE A 332 15.84 -5.35 20.53
C PHE A 332 15.86 -6.27 19.31
N TYR A 333 15.98 -5.68 18.15
CA TYR A 333 16.11 -6.39 16.90
C TYR A 333 17.15 -5.75 16.02
N ILE A 334 18.08 -6.54 15.50
CA ILE A 334 19.03 -6.11 14.48
C ILE A 334 18.71 -6.89 13.21
N GLY A 335 18.38 -6.18 12.17
CA GLY A 335 17.98 -6.75 10.87
C GLY A 335 18.93 -6.36 9.76
N ARG A 336 19.25 -7.32 8.92
CA ARG A 336 19.94 -7.11 7.66
C ARG A 336 19.20 -7.85 6.57
N PHE A 337 18.93 -7.19 5.44
CA PHE A 337 18.51 -7.91 4.25
C PHE A 337 19.34 -7.48 3.04
N ILE A 338 19.54 -8.41 2.14
CA ILE A 338 20.16 -8.19 0.84
C ILE A 338 19.21 -8.82 -0.18
N CYS A 339 18.67 -8.00 -1.08
CA CYS A 339 17.98 -8.48 -2.26
C CYS A 339 18.96 -8.54 -3.42
N TYR A 340 19.21 -9.71 -3.95
CA TYR A 340 19.79 -9.80 -5.28
C TYR A 340 18.67 -9.45 -6.27
N ASN A 341 18.88 -8.41 -7.08
CA ASN A 341 18.03 -8.14 -8.22
C ASN A 341 18.08 -9.37 -9.14
N GLN A 342 17.00 -10.12 -9.22
CA GLN A 342 16.73 -10.93 -10.39
C GLN A 342 16.08 -9.99 -11.41
N TYR A 343 16.84 -9.63 -12.44
CA TYR A 343 16.35 -9.01 -13.66
C TYR A 343 15.43 -9.98 -14.40
#